data_0ebb62bfda92b019ed740e5a88949c38
#
_entry.id   0ebb62bfda92b019ed740e5a88949c38
#
_cell.length_a   1.000
_cell.length_b   1.000
_cell.length_c   1.000
_cell.angle_alpha   90.00
_cell.angle_beta   90.00
_cell.angle_gamma   90.00
#
_symmetry.space_group_name_H-M   'P 1'
#
loop_
_entity.id
_entity.type
_entity.pdbx_description
1 polymer ?
#
loop_
_entity_poly.entity_id
_entity_poly.type
_entity_poly.pdbx_seq_one_letter_code
_entity_poly.pdbx_strand_id
1 'polypeptide(L)'
;MNGALILDKDKTTLFRGAIKKRTVAGILDAMPHANLEFFTEDKILTMLPRKKYIEEYMKWDIWRKKVLDNGKSGYLDEYLSRFHFQAKREEILKLDILKINGLELHQDKRADLLDRLTMFENDIVNASFDSNVFELTDRAISKASALMFLAHRKQWDKQKIAVFGDGGNDMDMLMSFVHSYENAQEQVKKVVSEIIASNDQYGVLKKIMQIAADNRRKHTPI
;
A
#
# COMPACT_ATOMS: atom_id res chain seq x y z
N MET A 1 -3.52 -1.29 -0.15
CA MET A 1 -4.23 -0.99 1.12
C MET A 1 -3.36 -1.22 2.37
N ASN A 2 -2.10 -1.63 2.22
CA ASN A 2 -1.11 -1.81 3.31
C ASN A 2 -1.63 -2.60 4.53
N GLY A 3 -2.58 -3.51 4.32
CA GLY A 3 -3.21 -4.30 5.39
C GLY A 3 -4.56 -3.78 5.90
N ALA A 4 -5.00 -2.60 5.47
CA ALA A 4 -6.26 -2.00 5.93
C ALA A 4 -7.52 -2.74 5.42
N LEU A 5 -7.38 -3.62 4.45
CA LEU A 5 -8.45 -4.47 3.94
C LEU A 5 -7.94 -5.90 3.78
N ILE A 6 -8.64 -6.85 4.36
CA ILE A 6 -8.37 -8.28 4.22
C ILE A 6 -9.63 -8.95 3.69
N LEU A 7 -9.51 -9.61 2.57
CA LEU A 7 -10.57 -10.37 1.92
C LEU A 7 -10.24 -11.87 1.98
N ASP A 8 -11.27 -12.71 2.03
CA ASP A 8 -11.09 -14.15 1.78
C ASP A 8 -11.06 -14.46 0.27
N LYS A 9 -11.00 -15.76 -0.06
CA LYS A 9 -10.96 -16.24 -1.45
C LYS A 9 -12.21 -15.86 -2.26
N ASP A 10 -13.35 -15.67 -1.59
CA ASP A 10 -14.63 -15.32 -2.20
C ASP A 10 -14.89 -13.81 -2.18
N LYS A 11 -13.84 -13.01 -1.87
CA LYS A 11 -13.87 -11.55 -1.74
C LYS A 11 -14.75 -11.03 -0.59
N THR A 12 -15.13 -11.88 0.35
CA THR A 12 -15.81 -11.46 1.58
C THR A 12 -14.82 -10.75 2.49
N THR A 13 -15.21 -9.62 3.06
CA THR A 13 -14.35 -8.83 3.95
C THR A 13 -14.19 -9.55 5.28
N LEU A 14 -12.95 -9.92 5.60
CA LEU A 14 -12.55 -10.50 6.88
C LEU A 14 -12.15 -9.44 7.90
N PHE A 15 -11.54 -8.36 7.43
CA PHE A 15 -11.08 -7.26 8.26
C PHE A 15 -11.09 -5.95 7.48
N ARG A 16 -11.45 -4.87 8.17
CA ARG A 16 -11.40 -3.50 7.68
C ARG A 16 -10.85 -2.60 8.78
N GLY A 17 -9.73 -1.94 8.50
CA GLY A 17 -9.12 -0.97 9.40
C GLY A 17 -9.18 0.42 8.80
N ALA A 18 -10.02 1.29 9.36
CA ALA A 18 -10.20 2.64 8.88
C ALA A 18 -9.42 3.65 9.72
N ILE A 19 -8.91 4.69 9.08
CA ILE A 19 -8.37 5.87 9.76
C ILE A 19 -9.51 6.54 10.55
N LYS A 20 -9.24 6.97 11.76
CA LYS A 20 -10.24 7.63 12.62
C LYS A 20 -10.83 8.85 11.90
N LYS A 21 -12.13 9.01 11.92
CA LYS A 21 -12.82 10.11 11.22
C LYS A 21 -12.32 11.49 11.64
N ARG A 22 -11.98 11.70 12.92
CA ARG A 22 -11.39 12.94 13.41
C ARG A 22 -10.03 13.23 12.75
N THR A 23 -9.23 12.19 12.49
CA THR A 23 -7.92 12.29 11.85
C THR A 23 -8.08 12.61 10.36
N VAL A 24 -9.03 11.96 9.68
CA VAL A 24 -9.39 12.30 8.28
C VAL A 24 -9.85 13.76 8.18
N ALA A 25 -10.69 14.22 9.11
CA ALA A 25 -11.13 15.62 9.17
C ALA A 25 -9.95 16.58 9.37
N GLY A 26 -9.05 16.27 10.31
CA GLY A 26 -7.87 17.07 10.57
C GLY A 26 -6.92 17.15 9.38
N ILE A 27 -6.70 16.04 8.66
CA ILE A 27 -5.89 16.01 7.43
C ILE A 27 -6.51 16.90 6.34
N LEU A 28 -7.83 16.82 6.15
CA LEU A 28 -8.53 17.70 5.20
C LEU A 28 -8.38 19.19 5.56
N ASP A 29 -8.38 19.52 6.85
CA ASP A 29 -8.20 20.90 7.34
C ASP A 29 -6.75 21.37 7.22
N ALA A 30 -5.80 20.51 7.53
CA ALA A 30 -4.37 20.82 7.44
C ALA A 30 -3.85 20.90 6.00
N MET A 31 -4.49 20.19 5.06
CA MET A 31 -4.03 20.02 3.69
C MET A 31 -5.11 20.36 2.63
N PRO A 32 -5.77 21.55 2.68
CA PRO A 32 -6.97 21.84 1.89
C PRO A 32 -6.71 21.92 0.37
N HIS A 33 -5.45 22.06 -0.04
CA HIS A 33 -5.05 22.19 -1.45
C HIS A 33 -4.22 21.01 -1.96
N ALA A 34 -4.02 19.98 -1.13
CA ALA A 34 -3.27 18.81 -1.52
C ALA A 34 -4.09 17.90 -2.46
N ASN A 35 -3.40 17.26 -3.39
CA ASN A 35 -4.00 16.28 -4.29
C ASN A 35 -4.17 14.95 -3.54
N LEU A 36 -5.29 14.79 -2.84
CA LEU A 36 -5.57 13.62 -2.02
C LEU A 36 -6.58 12.68 -2.67
N GLU A 37 -6.33 11.40 -2.45
CA GLU A 37 -7.20 10.26 -2.79
C GLU A 37 -7.61 9.56 -1.50
N PHE A 38 -8.89 9.35 -1.30
CA PHE A 38 -9.46 8.69 -0.12
C PHE A 38 -10.00 7.32 -0.52
N PHE A 39 -9.32 6.27 -0.11
CA PHE A 39 -9.67 4.89 -0.46
C PHE A 39 -10.65 4.30 0.53
N THR A 40 -11.77 3.82 0.02
CA THR A 40 -12.71 2.95 0.73
C THR A 40 -12.53 1.50 0.27
N GLU A 41 -13.40 0.62 0.68
CA GLU A 41 -13.40 -0.77 0.22
C GLU A 41 -13.71 -0.89 -1.29
N ASP A 42 -14.64 -0.09 -1.79
CA ASP A 42 -15.24 -0.20 -3.11
C ASP A 42 -14.85 0.91 -4.08
N LYS A 43 -14.47 2.09 -3.60
CA LYS A 43 -14.20 3.26 -4.44
C LYS A 43 -13.06 4.13 -3.91
N ILE A 44 -12.65 5.06 -4.74
CA ILE A 44 -11.65 6.08 -4.42
C ILE A 44 -12.33 7.44 -4.57
N LEU A 45 -12.26 8.28 -3.55
CA LEU A 45 -12.79 9.64 -3.61
C LEU A 45 -11.66 10.63 -3.78
N THR A 46 -11.88 11.68 -4.56
CA THR A 46 -11.00 12.85 -4.63
C THR A 46 -11.84 14.12 -4.75
N MET A 47 -11.37 15.19 -4.14
CA MET A 47 -12.03 16.50 -4.27
C MET A 47 -11.74 17.15 -5.64
N LEU A 48 -10.77 16.62 -6.40
CA LEU A 48 -10.41 17.15 -7.71
C LEU A 48 -11.46 16.80 -8.77
N PRO A 49 -11.72 17.71 -9.73
CA PRO A 49 -12.40 17.37 -10.98
C PRO A 49 -11.55 16.38 -11.79
N ARG A 50 -12.21 15.44 -12.51
CA ARG A 50 -11.54 14.40 -13.32
C ARG A 50 -10.43 14.96 -14.22
N LYS A 51 -10.71 16.05 -14.94
CA LYS A 51 -9.74 16.69 -15.85
C LYS A 51 -8.50 17.17 -15.10
N LYS A 52 -8.67 17.88 -13.98
CA LYS A 52 -7.56 18.38 -13.16
C LYS A 52 -6.77 17.24 -12.53
N TYR A 53 -7.44 16.19 -12.06
CA TYR A 53 -6.79 14.99 -11.54
C TYR A 53 -5.84 14.39 -12.58
N ILE A 54 -6.31 14.14 -13.81
CA ILE A 54 -5.48 13.60 -14.89
C ILE A 54 -4.31 14.52 -15.20
N GLU A 55 -4.54 15.84 -15.31
CA GLU A 55 -3.50 16.83 -15.58
C GLU A 55 -2.38 16.80 -14.50
N GLU A 56 -2.72 16.73 -13.22
CA GLU A 56 -1.75 16.70 -12.13
C GLU A 56 -0.97 15.38 -12.10
N TYR A 57 -1.65 14.24 -12.22
CA TYR A 57 -1.00 12.93 -12.17
C TYR A 57 -0.17 12.64 -13.42
N MET A 58 -0.51 13.18 -14.60
CA MET A 58 0.32 13.06 -15.80
C MET A 58 1.66 13.80 -15.70
N LYS A 59 1.83 14.70 -14.74
CA LYS A 59 3.12 15.33 -14.45
C LYS A 59 4.06 14.38 -13.71
N TRP A 60 3.54 13.35 -13.07
CA TRP A 60 4.33 12.35 -12.36
C TRP A 60 4.78 11.25 -13.32
N ASP A 61 6.09 11.15 -13.54
CA ASP A 61 6.70 10.27 -14.55
C ASP A 61 6.34 8.79 -14.38
N ILE A 62 6.29 8.30 -13.13
CA ILE A 62 5.95 6.91 -12.85
C ILE A 62 4.53 6.59 -13.32
N TRP A 63 3.56 7.45 -12.99
CA TRP A 63 2.17 7.25 -13.39
C TRP A 63 2.00 7.43 -14.91
N ARG A 64 2.63 8.47 -15.48
CA ARG A 64 2.62 8.74 -16.92
C ARG A 64 3.15 7.56 -17.72
N LYS A 65 4.30 7.00 -17.35
CA LYS A 65 4.85 5.80 -17.98
C LYS A 65 3.87 4.63 -17.88
N LYS A 66 3.33 4.37 -16.68
CA LYS A 66 2.37 3.29 -16.47
C LYS A 66 1.12 3.42 -17.35
N VAL A 67 0.61 4.62 -17.55
CA VAL A 67 -0.53 4.88 -18.45
C VAL A 67 -0.17 4.68 -19.92
N LEU A 68 1.03 5.17 -20.32
CA LEU A 68 1.50 5.10 -21.72
C LEU A 68 1.92 3.68 -22.12
N ASP A 69 2.68 2.98 -21.25
CA ASP A 69 3.24 1.65 -21.55
C ASP A 69 2.16 0.57 -21.60
N ASN A 70 1.08 0.72 -20.83
CA ASN A 70 -0.05 -0.19 -20.91
C ASN A 70 -0.88 -0.06 -22.20
N GLY A 71 -0.56 0.91 -23.10
CA GLY A 71 -0.91 1.01 -24.53
C GLY A 71 -2.33 0.64 -24.98
N LYS A 72 -3.12 0.09 -24.07
CA LYS A 72 -4.50 -0.33 -24.28
C LYS A 72 -5.38 0.86 -23.97
N SER A 73 -6.14 1.30 -24.94
CA SER A 73 -7.07 2.43 -24.88
C SER A 73 -8.09 2.40 -23.71
N GLY A 74 -8.14 1.33 -22.93
CA GLY A 74 -9.06 1.17 -21.79
C GLY A 74 -8.43 1.27 -20.39
N TYR A 75 -7.10 1.21 -20.24
CA TYR A 75 -6.48 1.15 -18.90
C TYR A 75 -6.80 2.36 -18.04
N LEU A 76 -6.69 3.57 -18.59
CA LEU A 76 -6.96 4.80 -17.85
C LEU A 76 -8.44 4.89 -17.44
N ASP A 77 -9.35 4.56 -18.36
CA ASP A 77 -10.78 4.61 -18.07
C ASP A 77 -11.19 3.53 -17.07
N GLU A 78 -10.65 2.33 -17.16
CA GLU A 78 -10.85 1.27 -16.16
C GLU A 78 -10.31 1.69 -14.78
N TYR A 79 -9.10 2.26 -14.71
CA TYR A 79 -8.55 2.78 -13.46
C TYR A 79 -9.44 3.86 -12.86
N LEU A 80 -9.84 4.86 -13.68
CA LEU A 80 -10.65 6.00 -13.24
C LEU A 80 -12.12 5.67 -13.01
N SER A 81 -12.62 4.52 -13.48
CA SER A 81 -14.01 4.08 -13.23
C SER A 81 -14.32 3.88 -11.74
N ARG A 82 -13.29 3.63 -10.93
CA ARG A 82 -13.40 3.46 -9.48
C ARG A 82 -13.43 4.78 -8.71
N PHE A 83 -13.24 5.91 -9.41
CA PHE A 83 -13.14 7.22 -8.77
C PHE A 83 -14.48 7.92 -8.66
N HIS A 84 -14.72 8.50 -7.50
CA HIS A 84 -15.73 9.52 -7.28
C HIS A 84 -15.02 10.89 -7.22
N PHE A 85 -15.09 11.63 -8.33
CA PHE A 85 -14.48 12.95 -8.48
C PHE A 85 -15.37 14.05 -7.87
N GLN A 86 -14.76 15.17 -7.48
CA GLN A 86 -15.45 16.33 -6.88
C GLN A 86 -16.22 15.95 -5.61
N ALA A 87 -15.73 14.93 -4.89
CA ALA A 87 -16.31 14.54 -3.62
C ALA A 87 -16.26 15.70 -2.62
N LYS A 88 -17.35 15.92 -1.91
CA LYS A 88 -17.42 16.93 -0.86
C LYS A 88 -16.82 16.39 0.44
N ARG A 89 -16.31 17.30 1.28
CA ARG A 89 -15.78 16.96 2.61
C ARG A 89 -16.75 16.08 3.42
N GLU A 90 -18.02 16.44 3.42
CA GLU A 90 -19.06 15.74 4.19
C GLU A 90 -19.32 14.32 3.68
N GLU A 91 -19.12 14.09 2.37
CA GLU A 91 -19.23 12.76 1.76
C GLU A 91 -18.07 11.87 2.18
N ILE A 92 -16.83 12.42 2.17
CA ILE A 92 -15.62 11.72 2.61
C ILE A 92 -15.74 11.33 4.08
N LEU A 93 -16.17 12.25 4.95
CA LEU A 93 -16.27 12.02 6.40
C LEU A 93 -17.40 11.05 6.81
N LYS A 94 -18.36 10.76 5.94
CA LYS A 94 -19.38 9.73 6.18
C LYS A 94 -18.85 8.30 5.99
N LEU A 95 -17.78 8.13 5.21
CA LEU A 95 -17.25 6.84 4.81
C LEU A 95 -16.10 6.37 5.73
N ASP A 96 -15.85 5.08 5.71
CA ASP A 96 -14.66 4.48 6.33
C ASP A 96 -13.49 4.59 5.36
N ILE A 97 -12.57 5.50 5.64
CA ILE A 97 -11.39 5.73 4.83
C ILE A 97 -10.27 4.79 5.30
N LEU A 98 -9.90 3.85 4.44
CA LEU A 98 -8.92 2.81 4.74
C LEU A 98 -7.49 3.27 4.48
N LYS A 99 -7.32 4.14 3.49
CA LYS A 99 -6.04 4.71 3.10
C LYS A 99 -6.24 6.09 2.48
N ILE A 100 -5.29 6.99 2.68
CA ILE A 100 -5.21 8.26 1.97
C ILE A 100 -3.90 8.26 1.19
N ASN A 101 -3.98 8.48 -0.12
CA ASN A 101 -2.81 8.82 -0.92
C ASN A 101 -2.79 10.32 -1.19
N GLY A 102 -1.59 10.86 -1.36
CA GLY A 102 -1.39 12.22 -1.81
C GLY A 102 -0.22 12.31 -2.78
N LEU A 103 -0.30 13.18 -3.75
CA LEU A 103 0.76 13.47 -4.72
C LEU A 103 1.20 14.92 -4.58
N GLU A 104 2.49 15.16 -4.33
CA GLU A 104 3.12 16.48 -4.39
C GLU A 104 4.50 16.38 -5.03
N LEU A 105 4.65 17.03 -6.17
CA LEU A 105 5.86 17.00 -6.98
C LEU A 105 6.86 18.10 -6.62
N HIS A 106 6.41 19.15 -5.93
CA HIS A 106 7.27 20.27 -5.51
C HIS A 106 7.87 19.98 -4.15
N GLN A 107 9.18 19.94 -4.06
CA GLN A 107 9.92 19.54 -2.87
C GLN A 107 9.58 20.40 -1.64
N ASP A 108 9.52 21.73 -1.80
CA ASP A 108 9.22 22.65 -0.69
C ASP A 108 7.80 22.47 -0.15
N LYS A 109 6.81 22.34 -1.04
CA LYS A 109 5.42 22.07 -0.64
C LYS A 109 5.28 20.72 0.04
N ARG A 110 6.02 19.72 -0.47
CA ARG A 110 6.02 18.40 0.11
C ARG A 110 6.60 18.41 1.53
N ALA A 111 7.67 19.15 1.77
CA ALA A 111 8.25 19.30 3.11
C ALA A 111 7.24 19.94 4.08
N ASP A 112 6.52 20.99 3.68
CA ASP A 112 5.44 21.61 4.47
C ASP A 112 4.30 20.61 4.75
N LEU A 113 3.90 19.82 3.76
CA LEU A 113 2.86 18.80 3.96
C LEU A 113 3.31 17.69 4.92
N LEU A 114 4.57 17.24 4.83
CA LEU A 114 5.13 16.26 5.76
C LEU A 114 5.17 16.80 7.19
N ASP A 115 5.57 18.05 7.37
CA ASP A 115 5.57 18.71 8.67
C ASP A 115 4.16 18.75 9.29
N ARG A 116 3.16 19.14 8.50
CA ARG A 116 1.74 19.13 8.93
C ARG A 116 1.24 17.75 9.30
N LEU A 117 1.72 16.69 8.64
CA LEU A 117 1.34 15.31 8.96
C LEU A 117 1.89 14.84 10.29
N THR A 118 2.93 15.48 10.85
CA THR A 118 3.46 15.15 12.20
C THR A 118 2.42 15.32 13.29
N MET A 119 1.46 16.24 13.13
CA MET A 119 0.35 16.44 14.07
C MET A 119 -0.52 15.18 14.24
N PHE A 120 -0.47 14.25 13.30
CA PHE A 120 -1.28 13.02 13.26
C PHE A 120 -0.44 11.76 13.46
N GLU A 121 0.83 11.87 13.81
CA GLU A 121 1.77 10.72 13.92
C GLU A 121 1.31 9.63 14.91
N ASN A 122 0.51 9.98 15.90
CA ASN A 122 -0.06 9.02 16.84
C ASN A 122 -1.27 8.26 16.28
N ASP A 123 -1.87 8.72 15.20
CA ASP A 123 -3.06 8.13 14.58
C ASP A 123 -2.77 7.47 13.23
N ILE A 124 -1.75 7.94 12.51
CA ILE A 124 -1.42 7.44 11.17
C ILE A 124 0.06 7.11 11.01
N VAL A 125 0.36 6.33 9.99
CA VAL A 125 1.71 6.11 9.46
C VAL A 125 1.73 6.46 7.98
N ASN A 126 2.83 7.09 7.54
CA ASN A 126 3.11 7.31 6.12
C ASN A 126 4.05 6.19 5.62
N ALA A 127 3.49 5.24 4.89
CA ALA A 127 4.20 4.09 4.33
C ALA A 127 4.44 4.26 2.82
N SER A 128 4.96 5.42 2.44
CA SER A 128 5.19 5.80 1.05
C SER A 128 6.26 4.92 0.38
N PHE A 129 6.04 4.58 -0.88
CA PHE A 129 6.99 3.86 -1.74
C PHE A 129 7.78 4.79 -2.67
N ASP A 130 7.33 6.01 -2.86
CA ASP A 130 7.95 7.03 -3.72
C ASP A 130 8.06 8.36 -2.98
N SER A 131 9.12 9.12 -3.30
CA SER A 131 9.37 10.39 -2.64
C SER A 131 8.31 11.48 -2.91
N ASN A 132 7.53 11.39 -3.96
CA ASN A 132 6.49 12.35 -4.31
C ASN A 132 5.11 11.97 -3.79
N VAL A 133 4.98 10.79 -3.18
CA VAL A 133 3.70 10.24 -2.75
C VAL A 133 3.62 10.17 -1.23
N PHE A 134 2.44 10.41 -0.68
CA PHE A 134 2.07 10.06 0.69
C PHE A 134 1.18 8.83 0.64
N GLU A 135 1.40 7.86 1.52
CA GLU A 135 0.53 6.71 1.72
C GLU A 135 0.17 6.58 3.19
N LEU A 136 -0.94 7.18 3.59
CA LEU A 136 -1.36 7.25 4.98
C LEU A 136 -2.35 6.13 5.29
N THR A 137 -2.07 5.37 6.34
CA THR A 137 -2.97 4.36 6.92
C THR A 137 -3.06 4.57 8.42
N ASP A 138 -4.05 3.96 9.07
CA ASP A 138 -4.10 3.93 10.54
C ASP A 138 -2.81 3.34 11.10
N ARG A 139 -2.28 3.91 12.17
CA ARG A 139 -0.99 3.54 12.74
C ARG A 139 -0.92 2.09 13.21
N ALA A 140 -2.03 1.50 13.62
CA ALA A 140 -2.10 0.11 14.04
C ALA A 140 -2.14 -0.88 12.85
N ILE A 141 -2.20 -0.36 11.62
CA ILE A 141 -2.38 -1.14 10.40
C ILE A 141 -1.07 -1.20 9.62
N SER A 142 -0.62 -2.42 9.34
CA SER A 142 0.51 -2.70 8.45
C SER A 142 0.30 -4.02 7.72
N LYS A 143 1.15 -4.32 6.74
CA LYS A 143 1.16 -5.65 6.10
C LYS A 143 1.45 -6.76 7.12
N ALA A 144 2.27 -6.47 8.13
CA ALA A 144 2.55 -7.39 9.23
C ALA A 144 1.30 -7.67 10.07
N SER A 145 0.59 -6.63 10.53
CA SER A 145 -0.60 -6.79 11.35
C SER A 145 -1.69 -7.58 10.63
N ALA A 146 -1.86 -7.33 9.31
CA ALA A 146 -2.81 -8.07 8.47
C ALA A 146 -2.44 -9.56 8.34
N LEU A 147 -1.16 -9.86 8.11
CA LEU A 147 -0.70 -11.24 8.01
C LEU A 147 -0.80 -11.97 9.36
N MET A 148 -0.52 -11.26 10.46
CA MET A 148 -0.71 -11.80 11.82
C MET A 148 -2.18 -12.13 12.10
N PHE A 149 -3.10 -11.24 11.70
CA PHE A 149 -4.54 -11.51 11.81
C PHE A 149 -4.92 -12.77 11.04
N LEU A 150 -4.44 -12.94 9.79
CA LEU A 150 -4.71 -14.14 8.99
C LEU A 150 -4.07 -15.39 9.61
N ALA A 151 -2.83 -15.32 10.07
CA ALA A 151 -2.13 -16.43 10.70
C ALA A 151 -2.89 -16.92 11.95
N HIS A 152 -3.32 -16.00 12.80
CA HIS A 152 -4.13 -16.33 13.97
C HIS A 152 -5.47 -16.96 13.58
N ARG A 153 -6.22 -16.34 12.66
CA ARG A 153 -7.53 -16.81 12.21
C ARG A 153 -7.47 -18.20 11.55
N LYS A 154 -6.39 -18.48 10.82
CA LYS A 154 -6.16 -19.74 10.09
C LYS A 154 -5.34 -20.75 10.90
N GLN A 155 -4.92 -20.41 12.13
CA GLN A 155 -4.03 -21.20 12.97
C GLN A 155 -2.73 -21.61 12.25
N TRP A 156 -2.18 -20.71 11.45
CA TRP A 156 -0.91 -20.92 10.77
C TRP A 156 0.25 -20.76 11.74
N ASP A 157 1.22 -21.66 11.64
CA ASP A 157 2.50 -21.53 12.32
C ASP A 157 3.32 -20.42 11.67
N LYS A 158 3.65 -19.38 12.44
CA LYS A 158 4.46 -18.26 11.99
C LYS A 158 5.79 -18.66 11.35
N GLN A 159 6.42 -19.72 11.89
CA GLN A 159 7.71 -20.19 11.39
C GLN A 159 7.61 -20.86 10.01
N LYS A 160 6.40 -21.14 9.56
CA LYS A 160 6.10 -21.75 8.26
C LYS A 160 5.55 -20.74 7.23
N ILE A 161 5.57 -19.45 7.56
CA ILE A 161 5.13 -18.38 6.66
C ILE A 161 6.36 -17.75 6.01
N ALA A 162 6.43 -17.81 4.70
CA ALA A 162 7.39 -17.05 3.91
C ALA A 162 6.72 -15.77 3.37
N VAL A 163 7.41 -14.65 3.52
CA VAL A 163 6.97 -13.35 2.99
C VAL A 163 8.04 -12.74 2.09
N PHE A 164 7.61 -11.95 1.14
CA PHE A 164 8.48 -11.29 0.18
C PHE A 164 8.12 -9.81 0.10
N GLY A 165 9.13 -8.94 0.06
CA GLY A 165 8.94 -7.50 -0.02
C GLY A 165 10.22 -6.80 -0.47
N ASP A 166 10.09 -5.56 -0.95
CA ASP A 166 11.19 -4.76 -1.51
C ASP A 166 11.19 -3.31 -1.03
N GLY A 167 10.10 -2.85 -0.44
CA GLY A 167 9.89 -1.46 -0.05
C GLY A 167 9.85 -1.22 1.44
N GLY A 168 9.94 0.06 1.82
CA GLY A 168 9.86 0.48 3.22
C GLY A 168 8.54 0.08 3.91
N ASN A 169 7.44 0.00 3.15
CA ASN A 169 6.14 -0.45 3.64
C ASN A 169 6.04 -1.96 3.90
N ASP A 170 7.10 -2.73 3.56
CA ASP A 170 7.22 -4.15 3.85
C ASP A 170 8.05 -4.43 5.11
N MET A 171 8.74 -3.41 5.65
CA MET A 171 9.70 -3.58 6.76
C MET A 171 9.14 -4.36 7.93
N ASP A 172 7.98 -3.95 8.47
CA ASP A 172 7.36 -4.62 9.62
C ASP A 172 7.05 -6.09 9.34
N MET A 173 6.60 -6.38 8.11
CA MET A 173 6.31 -7.74 7.67
C MET A 173 7.59 -8.56 7.54
N LEU A 174 8.63 -8.00 6.94
CA LEU A 174 9.91 -8.66 6.76
C LEU A 174 10.66 -8.88 8.07
N MET A 175 10.56 -7.96 9.03
CA MET A 175 11.10 -8.15 10.39
C MET A 175 10.37 -9.24 11.18
N SER A 176 9.09 -9.46 10.88
CA SER A 176 8.26 -10.48 11.55
C SER A 176 8.36 -11.86 10.88
N PHE A 177 8.79 -11.93 9.63
CA PHE A 177 8.87 -13.10 8.75
C PHE A 177 10.13 -12.99 7.87
N VAL A 178 10.36 -13.96 6.98
CA VAL A 178 11.70 -14.09 6.37
C VAL A 178 11.63 -14.03 4.83
N HIS A 179 12.37 -13.14 4.19
CA HIS A 179 12.87 -13.08 2.80
C HIS A 179 12.66 -11.74 2.07
N SER A 180 13.64 -11.31 1.24
CA SER A 180 13.59 -10.11 0.41
C SER A 180 14.23 -10.32 -0.97
N TYR A 181 14.11 -9.34 -1.87
CA TYR A 181 14.67 -9.34 -3.22
C TYR A 181 16.06 -8.69 -3.29
N GLU A 182 16.85 -9.07 -4.30
CA GLU A 182 18.14 -8.47 -4.59
C GLU A 182 18.05 -6.97 -4.92
N ASN A 183 16.99 -6.55 -5.63
CA ASN A 183 16.73 -5.15 -5.98
C ASN A 183 15.89 -4.39 -4.94
N ALA A 184 15.75 -4.91 -3.73
CA ALA A 184 15.10 -4.22 -2.63
C ALA A 184 15.90 -2.99 -2.16
N GLN A 185 15.23 -2.06 -1.48
CA GLN A 185 15.88 -0.92 -0.85
C GLN A 185 16.92 -1.38 0.18
N GLU A 186 18.04 -0.65 0.29
CA GLU A 186 19.17 -1.03 1.16
C GLU A 186 18.76 -1.22 2.64
N GLN A 187 17.82 -0.43 3.12
CA GLN A 187 17.28 -0.59 4.48
C GLN A 187 16.55 -1.93 4.68
N VAL A 188 15.89 -2.43 3.64
CA VAL A 188 15.18 -3.71 3.64
C VAL A 188 16.19 -4.87 3.68
N LYS A 189 17.23 -4.81 2.87
CA LYS A 189 18.28 -5.83 2.81
C LYS A 189 18.99 -6.08 4.15
N LYS A 190 19.03 -5.07 5.03
CA LYS A 190 19.67 -5.16 6.34
C LYS A 190 18.89 -5.97 7.38
N VAL A 191 17.59 -6.15 7.20
CA VAL A 191 16.69 -6.76 8.21
C VAL A 191 16.15 -8.12 7.82
N VAL A 192 16.41 -8.58 6.59
CA VAL A 192 15.93 -9.86 6.09
C VAL A 192 16.94 -10.97 6.33
N SER A 193 16.45 -12.19 6.47
CA SER A 193 17.31 -13.37 6.67
C SER A 193 17.87 -13.92 5.37
N GLU A 194 17.28 -13.60 4.23
CA GLU A 194 17.72 -14.08 2.92
C GLU A 194 17.39 -13.06 1.82
N ILE A 195 18.34 -12.83 0.93
CA ILE A 195 18.15 -12.03 -0.28
C ILE A 195 18.03 -13.01 -1.45
N ILE A 196 16.92 -12.94 -2.16
CA ILE A 196 16.64 -13.76 -3.34
C ILE A 196 16.90 -12.98 -4.62
N ALA A 197 16.99 -13.66 -5.76
CA ALA A 197 17.16 -13.02 -7.06
C ALA A 197 16.09 -11.97 -7.34
N SER A 198 16.40 -11.00 -8.21
CA SER A 198 15.51 -9.90 -8.56
C SER A 198 14.19 -10.38 -9.18
N ASN A 199 13.19 -9.50 -9.20
CA ASN A 199 11.91 -9.78 -9.85
C ASN A 199 12.07 -10.06 -11.36
N ASP A 200 13.01 -9.38 -12.05
CA ASP A 200 13.33 -9.60 -13.46
C ASP A 200 13.89 -11.01 -13.74
N GLN A 201 14.47 -11.62 -12.71
CA GLN A 201 14.99 -12.98 -12.74
C GLN A 201 14.04 -14.01 -12.13
N TYR A 202 12.78 -13.65 -11.92
CA TYR A 202 11.76 -14.51 -11.29
C TYR A 202 12.15 -15.00 -9.88
N GLY A 203 12.79 -14.17 -9.07
CA GLY A 203 13.33 -14.53 -7.74
C GLY A 203 12.30 -15.20 -6.84
N VAL A 204 11.11 -14.60 -6.68
CA VAL A 204 10.02 -15.18 -5.86
C VAL A 204 9.58 -16.54 -6.36
N LEU A 205 9.36 -16.69 -7.67
CA LEU A 205 8.90 -17.95 -8.24
C LEU A 205 9.92 -19.06 -7.98
N LYS A 206 11.20 -18.78 -8.23
CA LYS A 206 12.30 -19.74 -7.95
C LYS A 206 12.32 -20.15 -6.49
N LYS A 207 12.19 -19.18 -5.56
CA LYS A 207 12.18 -19.46 -4.13
C LYS A 207 10.96 -20.28 -3.68
N ILE A 208 9.78 -19.97 -4.19
CA ILE A 208 8.57 -20.77 -3.92
C ILE A 208 8.74 -22.20 -4.40
N MET A 209 9.30 -22.41 -5.60
CA MET A 209 9.57 -23.74 -6.14
C MET A 209 10.59 -24.50 -5.29
N GLN A 210 11.64 -23.84 -4.80
CA GLN A 210 12.63 -24.43 -3.89
C GLN A 210 11.95 -24.87 -2.59
N ILE A 211 11.19 -23.99 -1.93
CA ILE A 211 10.48 -24.30 -0.67
C ILE A 211 9.54 -25.48 -0.88
N ALA A 212 8.81 -25.53 -2.00
CA ALA A 212 7.90 -26.62 -2.32
C ALA A 212 8.63 -27.95 -2.55
N ALA A 213 9.83 -27.92 -3.17
CA ALA A 213 10.65 -29.11 -3.36
C ALA A 213 11.22 -29.64 -2.04
N ASP A 214 11.71 -28.75 -1.18
CA ASP A 214 12.26 -29.12 0.13
C ASP A 214 11.19 -29.71 1.06
N ASN A 215 9.97 -29.16 1.02
CA ASN A 215 8.84 -29.72 1.78
C ASN A 215 8.45 -31.12 1.28
N ARG A 216 8.46 -31.37 -0.03
CA ARG A 216 8.20 -32.71 -0.59
C ARG A 216 9.23 -33.73 -0.13
N ARG A 217 10.53 -33.38 -0.14
CA ARG A 217 11.61 -34.27 0.34
C ARG A 217 11.47 -34.64 1.80
N LYS A 218 11.00 -33.72 2.66
CA LYS A 218 10.79 -33.95 4.10
C LYS A 218 9.60 -34.86 4.40
N HIS A 219 8.67 -35.01 3.48
CA HIS A 219 7.43 -35.80 3.65
C HIS A 219 7.41 -37.06 2.78
N THR A 220 8.50 -37.42 2.09
CA THR A 220 8.60 -38.75 1.43
C THR A 220 9.03 -39.75 2.48
N PRO A 221 8.21 -40.78 2.82
CA PRO A 221 8.63 -41.87 3.70
C PRO A 221 9.79 -42.61 3.04
N ILE A 222 10.77 -42.99 3.85
CA ILE A 222 11.85 -43.90 3.49
C ILE A 222 11.28 -45.32 3.35
#